data_90eac9ad256476380a6696a83b750d54
#
_entry.id   90eac9ad256476380a6696a83b750d54
#
_cell.length_a   1.000
_cell.length_b   1.000
_cell.length_c   1.000
_cell.angle_alpha   90.00
_cell.angle_beta   90.00
_cell.angle_gamma   90.00
#
_symmetry.space_group_name_H-M   'P 1'
#
loop_
_entity.id
_entity.type
_entity.pdbx_description
1 polymer ?
#
loop_
_entity_poly.entity_id
_entity_poly.type
_entity_poly.pdbx_seq_one_letter_code
_entity_poly.pdbx_strand_id
1 'polypeptide(L)'
;MVGGSSRIPIFSSLLKEITGKEPIFSRNLDEDVAKGAAILAAKLRGDASPQSFIDLIPLPVDVASHGLGVSLLEGEKMVNRVIIPSGSRIPASGEIEAFTITDDQMQLQLELNEGDEVDIQFVRKLGESLGNFAKPRSAGHPIRISMSYDADQMIQVKAFDGKTGDFICEINLKHETLLSTSERDKARDFLKGLDFE
;
A
#
# COMPACT_ATOMS: atom_id res chain seq x y z
N MET A 1 18.47 8.51 -16.26
CA MET A 1 17.10 8.43 -16.82
C MET A 1 17.05 7.23 -17.76
N VAL A 2 15.98 6.43 -17.69
CA VAL A 2 15.72 5.24 -18.51
C VAL A 2 14.27 5.22 -19.00
N GLY A 3 13.97 4.43 -20.05
CA GLY A 3 12.65 4.34 -20.67
C GLY A 3 12.38 5.42 -21.71
N GLY A 4 11.43 5.16 -22.62
CA GLY A 4 11.13 6.02 -23.76
C GLY A 4 10.69 7.44 -23.37
N SER A 5 9.94 7.60 -22.28
CA SER A 5 9.51 8.92 -21.78
C SER A 5 10.66 9.83 -21.36
N SER A 6 11.84 9.28 -21.09
CA SER A 6 13.05 10.04 -20.76
C SER A 6 13.55 10.94 -21.91
N ARG A 7 13.06 10.72 -23.12
CA ARG A 7 13.37 11.53 -24.30
C ARG A 7 12.66 12.87 -24.32
N ILE A 8 11.66 13.06 -23.47
CA ILE A 8 10.89 14.32 -23.41
C ILE A 8 11.73 15.37 -22.65
N PRO A 9 12.10 16.50 -23.28
CA PRO A 9 13.05 17.45 -22.70
C PRO A 9 12.63 18.07 -21.38
N ILE A 10 11.32 18.21 -21.13
CA ILE A 10 10.80 18.81 -19.91
C ILE A 10 11.21 18.03 -18.64
N PHE A 11 11.28 16.70 -18.73
CA PHE A 11 11.69 15.88 -17.57
C PHE A 11 13.16 16.11 -17.19
N SER A 12 14.03 16.30 -18.19
CA SER A 12 15.42 16.63 -17.96
C SER A 12 15.56 17.98 -17.26
N SER A 13 14.84 19.00 -17.75
CA SER A 13 14.86 20.34 -17.18
C SER A 13 14.32 20.36 -15.74
N LEU A 14 13.20 19.65 -15.50
CA LEU A 14 12.60 19.54 -14.17
C LEU A 14 13.52 18.83 -13.16
N LEU A 15 14.14 17.73 -13.57
CA LEU A 15 15.09 17.01 -12.72
C LEU A 15 16.30 17.85 -12.37
N LYS A 16 16.84 18.61 -13.33
CA LYS A 16 17.94 19.54 -13.09
C LYS A 16 17.53 20.64 -12.11
N GLU A 17 16.34 21.20 -12.27
CA GLU A 17 15.80 22.23 -11.37
C GLU A 17 15.65 21.69 -9.93
N ILE A 18 15.05 20.51 -9.74
CA ILE A 18 14.79 19.93 -8.42
C ILE A 18 16.08 19.45 -7.75
N THR A 19 16.97 18.79 -8.50
CA THR A 19 18.14 18.12 -7.91
C THR A 19 19.41 18.95 -7.95
N GLY A 20 19.46 20.04 -8.75
CA GLY A 20 20.65 20.81 -9.04
C GLY A 20 21.72 20.06 -9.86
N LYS A 21 21.41 18.87 -10.39
CA LYS A 21 22.34 18.00 -11.12
C LYS A 21 21.87 17.74 -12.52
N GLU A 22 22.82 17.61 -13.46
CA GLU A 22 22.49 17.17 -14.83
C GLU A 22 22.04 15.70 -14.82
N PRO A 23 20.89 15.38 -15.43
CA PRO A 23 20.44 14.01 -15.57
C PRO A 23 21.39 13.19 -16.45
N ILE A 24 21.66 11.96 -16.02
CA ILE A 24 22.45 11.01 -16.80
C ILE A 24 21.48 10.19 -17.66
N PHE A 25 21.76 10.13 -18.96
CA PHE A 25 20.99 9.31 -19.91
C PHE A 25 21.76 8.04 -20.25
N SER A 26 21.05 6.93 -20.26
CA SER A 26 21.59 5.70 -20.81
C SER A 26 21.69 5.76 -22.35
N ARG A 27 22.63 4.98 -22.91
CA ARG A 27 22.75 4.87 -24.39
C ARG A 27 21.59 4.10 -25.02
N ASN A 28 20.95 3.21 -24.27
CA ASN A 28 19.87 2.33 -24.76
C ASN A 28 18.63 2.45 -23.87
N LEU A 29 18.01 3.64 -23.86
CA LEU A 29 16.89 3.98 -23.00
C LEU A 29 15.72 2.98 -23.04
N ASP A 30 15.48 2.35 -24.20
CA ASP A 30 14.36 1.43 -24.41
C ASP A 30 14.67 -0.01 -23.91
N GLU A 31 15.95 -0.39 -23.86
CA GLU A 31 16.38 -1.74 -23.48
C GLU A 31 16.77 -1.86 -22.01
N ASP A 32 17.13 -0.78 -21.35
CA ASP A 32 17.72 -0.82 -20.02
C ASP A 32 16.76 -1.38 -18.96
N VAL A 33 15.47 -1.11 -19.09
CA VAL A 33 14.45 -1.68 -18.19
C VAL A 33 14.41 -3.21 -18.35
N ALA A 34 14.42 -3.70 -19.60
CA ALA A 34 14.42 -5.13 -19.87
C ALA A 34 15.73 -5.82 -19.40
N LYS A 35 16.88 -5.14 -19.58
CA LYS A 35 18.18 -5.63 -19.08
C LYS A 35 18.19 -5.69 -17.54
N GLY A 36 17.67 -4.65 -16.88
CA GLY A 36 17.53 -4.62 -15.42
C GLY A 36 16.64 -5.76 -14.92
N ALA A 37 15.51 -6.00 -15.57
CA ALA A 37 14.62 -7.11 -15.24
C ALA A 37 15.29 -8.48 -15.43
N ALA A 38 16.06 -8.66 -16.51
CA ALA A 38 16.81 -9.89 -16.76
C ALA A 38 17.90 -10.15 -15.69
N ILE A 39 18.61 -9.09 -15.27
CA ILE A 39 19.61 -9.16 -14.20
C ILE A 39 18.93 -9.56 -12.88
N LEU A 40 17.82 -8.93 -12.56
CA LEU A 40 17.05 -9.25 -11.34
C LEU A 40 16.56 -10.70 -11.37
N ALA A 41 16.02 -11.15 -12.49
CA ALA A 41 15.57 -12.54 -12.66
C ALA A 41 16.71 -13.55 -12.46
N ALA A 42 17.88 -13.30 -13.04
CA ALA A 42 19.07 -14.15 -12.87
C ALA A 42 19.53 -14.20 -11.41
N LYS A 43 19.49 -13.07 -10.71
CA LYS A 43 19.82 -13.01 -9.28
C LYS A 43 18.84 -13.79 -8.41
N LEU A 44 17.53 -13.65 -8.65
CA LEU A 44 16.48 -14.36 -7.90
C LEU A 44 16.54 -15.88 -8.14
N ARG A 45 16.96 -16.33 -9.34
CA ARG A 45 17.14 -17.76 -9.65
C ARG A 45 18.40 -18.37 -9.08
N GLY A 46 19.35 -17.56 -8.62
CA GLY A 46 20.65 -18.03 -8.17
C GLY A 46 21.57 -18.49 -9.32
N ASP A 47 21.27 -18.08 -10.55
CA ASP A 47 22.06 -18.45 -11.75
C ASP A 47 23.39 -17.70 -11.82
N ALA A 48 23.64 -16.75 -10.92
CA ALA A 48 24.87 -15.99 -10.86
C ALA A 48 26.01 -16.85 -10.27
N SER A 49 27.14 -16.94 -10.96
CA SER A 49 28.35 -17.56 -10.40
C SER A 49 28.86 -16.73 -9.21
N PRO A 50 29.45 -17.37 -8.17
CA PRO A 50 29.92 -16.70 -6.95
C PRO A 50 31.04 -15.71 -7.19
N GLN A 51 31.08 -14.80 -7.95
CA GLN A 51 32.03 -13.73 -8.29
C GLN A 51 31.49 -12.86 -9.45
N SER A 52 30.21 -13.06 -9.77
CA SER A 52 29.54 -12.31 -10.82
C SER A 52 29.29 -10.87 -10.36
N PHE A 53 29.43 -9.91 -11.27
CA PHE A 53 28.99 -8.53 -11.08
C PHE A 53 27.53 -8.43 -10.57
N ILE A 54 26.71 -9.42 -10.91
CA ILE A 54 25.30 -9.51 -10.49
C ILE A 54 25.16 -9.60 -8.96
N ASP A 55 26.11 -10.23 -8.27
CA ASP A 55 26.08 -10.37 -6.81
C ASP A 55 26.33 -9.04 -6.09
N LEU A 56 27.04 -8.11 -6.73
CA LEU A 56 27.32 -6.77 -6.20
C LEU A 56 26.10 -5.84 -6.32
N ILE A 57 25.12 -6.17 -7.15
CA ILE A 57 23.91 -5.34 -7.31
C ILE A 57 22.96 -5.63 -6.14
N PRO A 58 22.61 -4.63 -5.31
CA PRO A 58 21.63 -4.84 -4.26
C PRO A 58 20.27 -5.20 -4.87
N LEU A 59 19.55 -6.12 -4.23
CA LEU A 59 18.15 -6.37 -4.59
C LEU A 59 17.33 -5.11 -4.29
N PRO A 60 16.42 -4.72 -5.20
CA PRO A 60 15.46 -3.68 -4.88
C PRO A 60 14.60 -4.14 -3.69
N VAL A 61 14.30 -3.22 -2.82
CA VAL A 61 13.42 -3.44 -1.67
C VAL A 61 12.15 -2.65 -1.91
N ASP A 62 11.04 -3.36 -1.97
CA ASP A 62 9.73 -2.73 -2.07
C ASP A 62 9.36 -2.06 -0.74
N VAL A 63 8.70 -0.93 -0.84
CA VAL A 63 8.23 -0.16 0.31
C VAL A 63 6.75 0.20 0.13
N ALA A 64 6.05 0.37 1.24
CA ALA A 64 4.69 0.91 1.24
C ALA A 64 4.71 2.34 0.70
N SER A 65 4.02 2.60 -0.40
CA SER A 65 3.97 3.92 -1.05
C SER A 65 3.27 4.96 -0.17
N HIS A 66 2.25 4.52 0.55
CA HIS A 66 1.44 5.32 1.46
C HIS A 66 1.28 4.58 2.79
N GLY A 67 1.02 5.33 3.85
CA GLY A 67 0.66 4.75 5.15
C GLY A 67 -0.63 3.95 5.05
N LEU A 68 -0.70 2.87 5.81
CA LEU A 68 -1.90 2.04 5.96
C LEU A 68 -2.37 2.13 7.40
N GLY A 69 -3.62 2.50 7.59
CA GLY A 69 -4.20 2.71 8.90
C GLY A 69 -5.65 2.26 9.00
N VAL A 70 -6.23 2.42 10.16
CA VAL A 70 -7.63 2.11 10.43
C VAL A 70 -8.33 3.31 11.07
N SER A 71 -9.64 3.44 10.81
CA SER A 71 -10.47 4.46 11.43
C SER A 71 -10.76 4.11 12.89
N LEU A 72 -10.42 5.00 13.80
CA LEU A 72 -10.75 4.89 15.23
C LEU A 72 -11.44 6.15 15.72
N LEU A 73 -12.32 6.00 16.72
CA LEU A 73 -12.90 7.13 17.42
C LEU A 73 -11.99 7.54 18.59
N GLU A 74 -11.45 8.75 18.53
CA GLU A 74 -10.70 9.37 19.63
C GLU A 74 -11.45 10.59 20.15
N GLY A 75 -12.03 10.47 21.35
CA GLY A 75 -12.96 11.45 21.87
C GLY A 75 -14.23 11.50 21.01
N GLU A 76 -14.49 12.65 20.38
CA GLU A 76 -15.66 12.85 19.49
C GLU A 76 -15.27 12.82 17.98
N LYS A 77 -14.02 12.54 17.63
CA LYS A 77 -13.52 12.61 16.27
C LYS A 77 -13.07 11.25 15.76
N MET A 78 -13.45 10.97 14.53
CA MET A 78 -12.87 9.85 13.80
C MET A 78 -11.47 10.25 13.30
N VAL A 79 -10.48 9.41 13.59
CA VAL A 79 -9.09 9.61 13.19
C VAL A 79 -8.56 8.39 12.44
N ASN A 80 -7.61 8.62 11.56
CA ASN A 80 -6.83 7.54 10.96
C ASN A 80 -5.64 7.21 11.86
N ARG A 81 -5.62 5.99 12.37
CA ARG A 81 -4.47 5.47 13.13
C ARG A 81 -3.61 4.62 12.20
N VAL A 82 -2.48 5.19 11.79
CA VAL A 82 -1.52 4.50 10.91
C VAL A 82 -0.87 3.35 11.66
N ILE A 83 -0.88 2.15 11.05
CA ILE A 83 -0.27 0.93 11.57
C ILE A 83 1.01 0.62 10.81
N ILE A 84 1.01 0.78 9.49
CA ILE A 84 2.19 0.61 8.64
C ILE A 84 2.45 1.98 7.98
N PRO A 85 3.46 2.74 8.41
CA PRO A 85 3.79 4.04 7.81
C PRO A 85 4.27 3.93 6.35
N SER A 86 4.13 4.99 5.58
CA SER A 86 4.77 5.12 4.26
C SER A 86 6.28 4.93 4.36
N GLY A 87 6.89 4.36 3.33
CA GLY A 87 8.31 4.02 3.31
C GLY A 87 8.69 2.76 4.11
N SER A 88 7.75 2.10 4.80
CA SER A 88 8.00 0.81 5.46
C SER A 88 8.39 -0.25 4.44
N ARG A 89 9.44 -1.02 4.72
CA ARG A 89 9.85 -2.14 3.85
C ARG A 89 8.78 -3.22 3.83
N ILE A 90 8.46 -3.75 2.65
CA ILE A 90 7.55 -4.88 2.47
C ILE A 90 8.37 -6.18 2.44
N PRO A 91 7.93 -7.26 3.11
CA PRO A 91 6.71 -7.37 3.91
C PRO A 91 6.77 -6.59 5.22
N ALA A 92 5.63 -6.03 5.63
CA ALA A 92 5.48 -5.27 6.86
C ALA A 92 4.28 -5.77 7.67
N SER A 93 4.34 -5.62 8.98
CA SER A 93 3.22 -5.91 9.85
C SER A 93 3.23 -5.00 11.07
N GLY A 94 2.07 -4.76 11.63
CA GLY A 94 1.89 -3.99 12.85
C GLY A 94 0.61 -4.38 13.58
N GLU A 95 0.51 -3.93 14.82
CA GLU A 95 -0.63 -4.21 15.68
C GLU A 95 -0.94 -2.99 16.54
N ILE A 96 -2.21 -2.73 16.75
CA ILE A 96 -2.69 -1.68 17.67
C ILE A 96 -3.80 -2.22 18.55
N GLU A 97 -3.99 -1.58 19.68
CA GLU A 97 -5.14 -1.77 20.55
C GLU A 97 -6.16 -0.65 20.34
N ALA A 98 -7.42 -1.02 20.19
CA ALA A 98 -8.57 -0.14 20.13
C ALA A 98 -9.57 -0.53 21.22
N PHE A 99 -10.60 0.27 21.42
CA PHE A 99 -11.59 0.03 22.47
C PHE A 99 -13.01 0.23 21.93
N THR A 100 -13.96 -0.54 22.48
CA THR A 100 -15.38 -0.34 22.24
C THR A 100 -15.81 1.02 22.78
N ILE A 101 -16.79 1.65 22.14
CA ILE A 101 -17.23 3.03 22.44
C ILE A 101 -18.52 3.10 23.26
N THR A 102 -19.35 2.06 23.18
CA THR A 102 -20.67 2.04 23.84
C THR A 102 -20.83 0.79 24.69
N ASP A 103 -21.69 0.87 25.71
CA ASP A 103 -22.13 -0.31 26.44
C ASP A 103 -23.02 -1.18 25.55
N ASP A 104 -23.02 -2.48 25.84
CA ASP A 104 -23.76 -3.49 25.09
C ASP A 104 -23.43 -3.52 23.57
N GLN A 105 -22.21 -3.11 23.21
CA GLN A 105 -21.77 -3.13 21.82
C GLN A 105 -21.68 -4.55 21.28
N MET A 106 -22.46 -4.82 20.22
CA MET A 106 -22.52 -6.12 19.56
C MET A 106 -21.74 -6.17 18.26
N GLN A 107 -21.42 -5.03 17.66
CA GLN A 107 -20.81 -4.93 16.34
C GLN A 107 -19.56 -4.07 16.36
N LEU A 108 -18.60 -4.47 15.53
CA LEU A 108 -17.40 -3.71 15.20
C LEU A 108 -17.41 -3.41 13.70
N GLN A 109 -17.32 -2.14 13.36
CA GLN A 109 -16.99 -1.72 12.00
C GLN A 109 -15.50 -1.47 11.92
N LEU A 110 -14.83 -2.20 11.05
CA LEU A 110 -13.41 -2.07 10.75
C LEU A 110 -13.27 -1.36 9.41
N GLU A 111 -12.57 -0.25 9.36
CA GLU A 111 -12.28 0.48 8.12
C GLU A 111 -10.78 0.58 7.89
N LEU A 112 -10.34 0.21 6.68
CA LEU A 112 -8.95 0.31 6.24
C LEU A 112 -8.78 1.56 5.39
N ASN A 113 -7.77 2.37 5.72
CA ASN A 113 -7.43 3.61 5.05
C ASN A 113 -6.00 3.59 4.48
N GLU A 114 -5.81 4.34 3.40
CA GLU A 114 -4.52 4.67 2.79
C GLU A 114 -4.22 6.15 2.98
N GLY A 115 -3.10 6.45 3.59
CA GLY A 115 -2.62 7.80 3.89
C GLY A 115 -1.96 7.88 5.25
N ASP A 116 -1.04 8.82 5.40
CA ASP A 116 -0.30 9.05 6.65
C ASP A 116 -0.95 10.14 7.54
N GLU A 117 -1.95 10.85 7.01
CA GLU A 117 -2.64 11.91 7.74
C GLU A 117 -3.54 11.34 8.85
N VAL A 118 -3.58 12.05 9.97
CA VAL A 118 -4.45 11.69 11.11
C VAL A 118 -5.92 12.01 10.82
N ASP A 119 -6.16 13.11 10.10
CA ASP A 119 -7.52 13.51 9.74
C ASP A 119 -8.06 12.59 8.62
N ILE A 120 -9.18 11.93 8.93
CA ILE A 120 -9.81 10.97 8.03
C ILE A 120 -10.26 11.59 6.69
N GLN A 121 -10.43 12.92 6.63
CA GLN A 121 -10.83 13.63 5.41
C GLN A 121 -9.71 13.65 4.35
N PHE A 122 -8.46 13.47 4.76
CA PHE A 122 -7.30 13.50 3.88
C PHE A 122 -6.74 12.11 3.55
N VAL A 123 -7.41 11.06 3.98
CA VAL A 123 -7.03 9.67 3.66
C VAL A 123 -8.06 9.01 2.77
N ARG A 124 -7.62 8.02 2.03
CA ARG A 124 -8.48 7.24 1.13
C ARG A 124 -8.94 5.97 1.82
N LYS A 125 -10.26 5.79 1.95
CA LYS A 125 -10.83 4.52 2.39
C LYS A 125 -10.60 3.44 1.33
N LEU A 126 -9.95 2.35 1.69
CA LEU A 126 -9.69 1.20 0.82
C LEU A 126 -10.75 0.12 0.97
N GLY A 127 -11.28 -0.07 2.16
CA GLY A 127 -12.29 -1.10 2.41
C GLY A 127 -12.87 -1.05 3.81
N GLU A 128 -13.90 -1.83 4.02
CA GLU A 128 -14.55 -1.98 5.32
C GLU A 128 -15.03 -3.40 5.54
N SER A 129 -15.18 -3.79 6.79
CA SER A 129 -15.78 -5.05 7.23
C SER A 129 -16.57 -4.84 8.51
N LEU A 130 -17.68 -5.55 8.62
CA LEU A 130 -18.51 -5.59 9.83
C LEU A 130 -18.31 -6.95 10.50
N GLY A 131 -18.01 -6.92 11.79
CA GLY A 131 -17.92 -8.11 12.62
C GLY A 131 -18.87 -8.04 13.83
N ASN A 132 -19.20 -9.20 14.36
CA ASN A 132 -20.03 -9.30 15.55
C ASN A 132 -19.22 -9.88 16.71
N PHE A 133 -19.40 -9.33 17.89
CA PHE A 133 -18.91 -9.96 19.11
C PHE A 133 -19.80 -11.16 19.47
N ALA A 134 -19.19 -12.21 20.02
CA ALA A 134 -19.93 -13.38 20.50
C ALA A 134 -20.92 -13.05 21.63
N LYS A 135 -20.64 -11.97 22.38
CA LYS A 135 -21.48 -11.44 23.46
C LYS A 135 -21.34 -9.91 23.48
N PRO A 136 -22.35 -9.18 24.01
CA PRO A 136 -22.25 -7.74 24.19
C PRO A 136 -21.01 -7.37 25.00
N ARG A 137 -20.34 -6.27 24.58
CA ARG A 137 -19.15 -5.73 25.27
C ARG A 137 -19.48 -4.37 25.86
N SER A 138 -18.98 -4.11 27.06
CA SER A 138 -19.09 -2.79 27.69
C SER A 138 -18.17 -1.79 26.98
N ALA A 139 -18.46 -0.51 27.13
CA ALA A 139 -17.54 0.55 26.70
C ALA A 139 -16.16 0.35 27.31
N GLY A 140 -15.10 0.64 26.54
CA GLY A 140 -13.71 0.44 26.97
C GLY A 140 -13.23 -1.00 26.93
N HIS A 141 -13.97 -1.93 26.30
CA HIS A 141 -13.46 -3.29 26.11
C HIS A 141 -12.37 -3.31 25.04
N PRO A 142 -11.19 -3.92 25.28
CA PRO A 142 -10.09 -3.90 24.34
C PRO A 142 -10.36 -4.74 23.09
N ILE A 143 -9.90 -4.24 21.96
CA ILE A 143 -9.93 -4.89 20.65
C ILE A 143 -8.50 -4.84 20.11
N ARG A 144 -7.97 -5.97 19.69
CA ARG A 144 -6.67 -6.06 19.04
C ARG A 144 -6.86 -6.07 17.53
N ILE A 145 -6.21 -5.13 16.84
CA ILE A 145 -6.23 -5.01 15.39
C ILE A 145 -4.82 -5.27 14.88
N SER A 146 -4.66 -6.32 14.08
CA SER A 146 -3.40 -6.65 13.41
C SER A 146 -3.50 -6.38 11.93
N MET A 147 -2.42 -5.86 11.33
CA MET A 147 -2.31 -5.58 9.91
C MET A 147 -1.03 -6.19 9.36
N SER A 148 -1.11 -6.79 8.18
CA SER A 148 0.05 -7.26 7.42
C SER A 148 -0.05 -6.81 5.97
N TYR A 149 1.09 -6.49 5.40
CA TYR A 149 1.26 -6.13 3.98
C TYR A 149 2.40 -6.98 3.43
N ASP A 150 2.07 -7.92 2.56
CA ASP A 150 3.01 -8.93 2.08
C ASP A 150 3.72 -8.52 0.77
N ALA A 151 4.65 -9.36 0.32
CA ALA A 151 5.43 -9.14 -0.90
C ALA A 151 4.59 -9.18 -2.19
N ASP A 152 3.41 -9.80 -2.16
CA ASP A 152 2.46 -9.85 -3.27
C ASP A 152 1.51 -8.65 -3.27
N GLN A 153 1.78 -7.67 -2.39
CA GLN A 153 0.96 -6.46 -2.19
C GLN A 153 -0.46 -6.77 -1.69
N MET A 154 -0.60 -7.86 -0.94
CA MET A 154 -1.83 -8.17 -0.23
C MET A 154 -1.83 -7.51 1.14
N ILE A 155 -2.90 -6.76 1.42
CA ILE A 155 -3.14 -6.16 2.73
C ILE A 155 -4.18 -7.02 3.45
N GLN A 156 -3.82 -7.51 4.62
CA GLN A 156 -4.74 -8.22 5.50
C GLN A 156 -4.85 -7.47 6.82
N VAL A 157 -6.07 -7.17 7.22
CA VAL A 157 -6.38 -6.57 8.53
C VAL A 157 -7.32 -7.49 9.27
N LYS A 158 -7.01 -7.83 10.50
CA LYS A 158 -7.83 -8.70 11.36
C LYS A 158 -8.11 -8.02 12.68
N ALA A 159 -9.35 -8.15 13.16
CA ALA A 159 -9.76 -7.70 14.47
C ALA A 159 -10.10 -8.91 15.37
N PHE A 160 -9.64 -8.84 16.60
CA PHE A 160 -9.84 -9.85 17.63
C PHE A 160 -10.32 -9.19 18.93
N ASP A 161 -11.12 -9.92 19.69
CA ASP A 161 -11.44 -9.54 21.06
C ASP A 161 -10.16 -9.56 21.91
N GLY A 162 -9.81 -8.42 22.50
CA GLY A 162 -8.54 -8.27 23.22
C GLY A 162 -8.43 -9.11 24.50
N LYS A 163 -9.57 -9.55 25.08
CA LYS A 163 -9.56 -10.39 26.30
C LYS A 163 -9.69 -11.86 26.01
N THR A 164 -10.54 -12.25 25.05
CA THR A 164 -10.81 -13.67 24.76
C THR A 164 -9.93 -14.18 23.62
N GLY A 165 -9.45 -13.31 22.76
CA GLY A 165 -8.72 -13.67 21.54
C GLY A 165 -9.62 -14.14 20.41
N ASP A 166 -10.94 -14.07 20.58
CA ASP A 166 -11.90 -14.49 19.56
C ASP A 166 -11.78 -13.59 18.32
N PHE A 167 -11.84 -14.22 17.14
CA PHE A 167 -11.86 -13.51 15.88
C PHE A 167 -13.19 -12.76 15.71
N ILE A 168 -13.13 -11.51 15.22
CA ILE A 168 -14.31 -10.66 15.02
C ILE A 168 -14.59 -10.45 13.53
N CYS A 169 -13.63 -9.92 12.78
CA CYS A 169 -13.74 -9.68 11.35
C CYS A 169 -12.37 -9.48 10.69
N GLU A 170 -12.35 -9.52 9.36
CA GLU A 170 -11.14 -9.24 8.59
C GLU A 170 -11.46 -8.47 7.30
N ILE A 171 -10.43 -7.81 6.79
CA ILE A 171 -10.38 -7.22 5.46
C ILE A 171 -9.18 -7.84 4.76
N ASN A 172 -9.40 -8.40 3.57
CA ASN A 172 -8.35 -8.90 2.69
C ASN A 172 -8.45 -8.14 1.37
N LEU A 173 -7.45 -7.33 1.06
CA LEU A 173 -7.39 -6.57 -0.18
C LEU A 173 -6.06 -6.82 -0.87
N LYS A 174 -6.12 -7.06 -2.18
CA LYS A 174 -4.95 -6.87 -3.02
C LYS A 174 -4.81 -5.38 -3.26
N HIS A 175 -3.65 -4.81 -2.91
CA HIS A 175 -3.37 -3.40 -3.20
C HIS A 175 -3.27 -3.24 -4.71
N GLU A 176 -4.41 -3.01 -5.34
CA GLU A 176 -4.47 -2.74 -6.78
C GLU A 176 -4.12 -1.27 -6.99
N THR A 177 -2.95 -1.02 -7.55
CA THR A 177 -2.60 0.24 -8.22
C THR A 177 -3.42 0.45 -9.49
N LEU A 178 -4.27 -0.50 -9.83
CA LEU A 178 -5.07 -0.52 -11.05
C LEU A 178 -6.50 -0.07 -10.74
N LEU A 179 -7.05 0.72 -11.63
CA LEU A 179 -8.45 1.12 -11.67
C LEU A 179 -9.37 -0.08 -11.41
N SER A 180 -10.38 0.09 -10.58
CA SER A 180 -11.43 -0.91 -10.37
C SER A 180 -12.05 -1.32 -11.72
N THR A 181 -12.69 -2.46 -11.79
CA THR A 181 -13.32 -2.94 -13.04
C THR A 181 -14.27 -1.89 -13.61
N SER A 182 -15.05 -1.20 -12.75
CA SER A 182 -15.97 -0.13 -13.18
C SER A 182 -15.25 1.12 -13.66
N GLU A 183 -14.12 1.48 -13.09
CA GLU A 183 -13.30 2.61 -13.55
C GLU A 183 -12.57 2.28 -14.85
N ARG A 184 -12.11 1.04 -15.02
CA ARG A 184 -11.56 0.56 -16.29
C ARG A 184 -12.57 0.59 -17.42
N ASP A 185 -13.80 0.18 -17.15
CA ASP A 185 -14.87 0.21 -18.16
C ASP A 185 -15.23 1.65 -18.53
N LYS A 186 -15.35 2.57 -17.57
CA LYS A 186 -15.54 4.00 -17.83
C LYS A 186 -14.39 4.60 -18.61
N ALA A 187 -13.15 4.30 -18.26
CA ALA A 187 -11.98 4.77 -18.99
C ALA A 187 -11.93 4.22 -20.42
N ARG A 188 -12.30 2.93 -20.60
CA ARG A 188 -12.39 2.31 -21.93
C ARG A 188 -13.48 2.96 -22.79
N ASP A 189 -14.64 3.24 -22.24
CA ASP A 189 -15.74 3.87 -22.97
C ASP A 189 -15.41 5.33 -23.30
N PHE A 190 -14.74 6.04 -22.40
CA PHE A 190 -14.19 7.37 -22.67
C PHE A 190 -13.18 7.35 -23.81
N LEU A 191 -12.24 6.40 -23.81
CA LEU A 191 -11.23 6.26 -24.87
C LEU A 191 -11.84 5.90 -26.25
N LYS A 192 -12.91 5.10 -26.27
CA LYS A 192 -13.64 4.79 -27.53
C LYS A 192 -14.37 6.01 -28.12
N GLY A 193 -14.72 7.00 -27.30
CA GLY A 193 -15.35 8.24 -27.73
C GLY A 193 -14.37 9.32 -28.21
N LEU A 194 -13.06 9.06 -28.09
CA LEU A 194 -12.02 9.96 -28.62
C LEU A 194 -11.70 9.54 -30.05
N ASP A 195 -12.17 10.32 -31.03
CA ASP A 195 -11.71 10.22 -32.41
C ASP A 195 -10.26 10.71 -32.45
N PHE A 196 -9.33 9.81 -32.69
CA PHE A 196 -7.94 10.15 -33.00
C PHE A 196 -7.85 10.39 -34.50
N GLU A 197 -7.91 11.67 -34.95
CA GLU A 197 -7.51 12.07 -36.29
C GLU A 197 -5.98 12.01 -36.46
#